data_20faf19e50dbfd3917864f1b2cafee20
#
_entry.id   20faf19e50dbfd3917864f1b2cafee20
#
_cell.length_a   1.000
_cell.length_b   1.000
_cell.length_c   1.000
_cell.angle_alpha   90.00
_cell.angle_beta   90.00
_cell.angle_gamma   90.00
#
_symmetry.space_group_name_H-M   'P 1'
#
loop_
_entity.id
_entity.type
_entity.pdbx_description
1 polymer ?
#
loop_
_entity_poly.entity_id
_entity_poly.type
_entity_poly.pdbx_seq_one_letter_code
_entity_poly.pdbx_strand_id
1 'polypeptide(L)'
;MNAAAKTSCHLIEKSIGKSPAFKKVDEGLFVVKQGSSIVMINVIAWNPDRAVVRCVAQLVKGVTMEVPLALQLLEMNALLRFGAFAYVPAGDVIIFSHTLLGGATLNEEELTTTIRDVAIIADEYDDRIAARYGGQTMQELLEESVIEHFRTAHGKDHFKA
;
A
#
# COMPACT_ATOMS: atom_id res chain seq x y z
N MET A 1 16.68 13.34 5.34
CA MET A 1 16.43 12.08 6.11
C MET A 1 17.37 12.03 7.30
N ASN A 2 16.87 11.76 8.52
CA ASN A 2 17.70 11.63 9.72
C ASN A 2 18.40 10.25 9.79
N ALA A 3 19.26 10.03 10.80
CA ALA A 3 20.01 8.77 10.96
C ALA A 3 19.09 7.55 11.15
N ALA A 4 18.03 7.69 11.96
CA ALA A 4 17.07 6.60 12.20
C ALA A 4 16.34 6.18 10.92
N ALA A 5 15.93 7.15 10.09
CA ALA A 5 15.31 6.86 8.81
C ALA A 5 16.28 6.18 7.82
N LYS A 6 17.56 6.62 7.78
CA LYS A 6 18.59 5.94 6.97
C LYS A 6 18.81 4.50 7.41
N THR A 7 18.87 4.25 8.72
CA THR A 7 18.98 2.88 9.27
C THR A 7 17.81 2.01 8.86
N SER A 8 16.57 2.54 8.92
CA SER A 8 15.37 1.84 8.48
C SER A 8 15.41 1.51 6.99
N CYS A 9 15.79 2.46 6.13
CA CYS A 9 15.93 2.23 4.69
C CYS A 9 16.95 1.14 4.39
N HIS A 10 18.10 1.17 5.07
CA HIS A 10 19.13 0.15 4.89
C HIS A 10 18.63 -1.25 5.28
N LEU A 11 17.90 -1.37 6.39
CA LEU A 11 17.31 -2.65 6.80
C LEU A 11 16.29 -3.15 5.75
N ILE A 12 15.41 -2.26 5.26
CA ILE A 12 14.43 -2.62 4.22
C ILE A 12 15.14 -3.15 2.96
N GLU A 13 16.11 -2.42 2.45
CA GLU A 13 16.87 -2.83 1.26
C GLU A 13 17.63 -4.15 1.48
N LYS A 14 18.20 -4.35 2.66
CA LYS A 14 18.90 -5.60 3.02
C LYS A 14 17.96 -6.79 3.09
N SER A 15 16.79 -6.62 3.72
CA SER A 15 15.85 -7.72 4.00
C SER A 15 15.06 -8.16 2.77
N ILE A 16 14.61 -7.20 1.95
CA ILE A 16 13.69 -7.49 0.83
C ILE A 16 14.20 -6.99 -0.53
N GLY A 17 15.32 -6.27 -0.59
CA GLY A 17 15.82 -5.65 -1.82
C GLY A 17 16.21 -6.65 -2.92
N LYS A 18 16.44 -7.92 -2.60
CA LYS A 18 16.72 -8.98 -3.57
C LYS A 18 15.46 -9.60 -4.19
N SER A 19 14.28 -9.28 -3.65
CA SER A 19 13.02 -9.77 -4.19
C SER A 19 12.70 -9.11 -5.53
N PRO A 20 12.32 -9.85 -6.57
CA PRO A 20 11.88 -9.26 -7.84
C PRO A 20 10.58 -8.44 -7.69
N ALA A 21 9.83 -8.66 -6.61
CA ALA A 21 8.63 -7.91 -6.27
C ALA A 21 8.92 -6.55 -5.63
N PHE A 22 10.15 -6.30 -5.20
CA PHE A 22 10.59 -5.07 -4.55
C PHE A 22 11.03 -4.02 -5.56
N LYS A 23 10.62 -2.78 -5.33
CA LYS A 23 11.07 -1.61 -6.09
C LYS A 23 11.30 -0.42 -5.15
N LYS A 24 12.47 0.18 -5.23
CA LYS A 24 12.73 1.50 -4.65
C LYS A 24 12.17 2.55 -5.61
N VAL A 25 11.25 3.38 -5.13
CA VAL A 25 10.59 4.43 -5.92
C VAL A 25 11.29 5.76 -5.72
N ASP A 26 11.62 6.07 -4.46
CA ASP A 26 12.29 7.32 -4.06
C ASP A 26 13.06 7.09 -2.76
N GLU A 27 13.73 8.13 -2.26
CA GLU A 27 14.39 8.09 -0.96
C GLU A 27 13.36 7.89 0.16
N GLY A 28 13.43 6.72 0.82
CA GLY A 28 12.47 6.36 1.88
C GLY A 28 11.11 5.87 1.39
N LEU A 29 10.94 5.69 0.08
CA LEU A 29 9.72 5.15 -0.51
C LEU A 29 10.00 3.89 -1.31
N PHE A 30 9.39 2.79 -0.89
CA PHE A 30 9.52 1.49 -1.51
C PHE A 30 8.16 0.88 -1.80
N VAL A 31 8.12 -0.04 -2.74
CA VAL A 31 6.91 -0.77 -3.12
C VAL A 31 7.22 -2.25 -3.20
N VAL A 32 6.33 -3.07 -2.67
CA VAL A 32 6.37 -4.53 -2.78
C VAL A 32 5.07 -5.02 -3.38
N LYS A 33 5.16 -5.80 -4.47
CA LYS A 33 4.00 -6.47 -5.04
C LYS A 33 3.88 -7.87 -4.44
N GLN A 34 2.69 -8.20 -3.92
CA GLN A 34 2.37 -9.54 -3.43
C GLN A 34 0.96 -9.93 -3.89
N GLY A 35 0.88 -10.97 -4.74
CA GLY A 35 -0.39 -11.34 -5.36
C GLY A 35 -0.94 -10.20 -6.22
N SER A 36 -2.19 -9.84 -6.03
CA SER A 36 -2.87 -8.68 -6.63
C SER A 36 -2.58 -7.38 -5.89
N SER A 37 -2.09 -7.46 -4.65
CA SER A 37 -1.89 -6.31 -3.78
C SER A 37 -0.51 -5.66 -3.96
N ILE A 38 -0.48 -4.34 -3.73
CA ILE A 38 0.73 -3.54 -3.69
C ILE A 38 0.83 -2.89 -2.31
N VAL A 39 1.94 -3.17 -1.62
CA VAL A 39 2.27 -2.53 -0.34
C VAL A 39 3.29 -1.43 -0.58
N MET A 40 2.92 -0.22 -0.21
CA MET A 40 3.80 0.94 -0.16
C MET A 40 4.44 1.02 1.22
N ILE A 41 5.76 1.12 1.26
CA ILE A 41 6.54 1.26 2.49
C ILE A 41 7.15 2.66 2.50
N ASN A 42 6.73 3.47 3.45
CA ASN A 42 7.19 4.84 3.58
C ASN A 42 7.97 5.04 4.90
N VAL A 43 9.21 5.44 4.77
CA VAL A 43 10.09 5.74 5.91
C VAL A 43 10.04 7.24 6.18
N ILE A 44 9.48 7.61 7.32
CA ILE A 44 9.22 9.00 7.68
C ILE A 44 10.05 9.36 8.91
N ALA A 45 10.85 10.42 8.81
CA ALA A 45 11.51 11.01 9.97
C ALA A 45 10.43 11.68 10.86
N TRP A 46 10.28 11.18 12.07
CA TRP A 46 9.26 11.67 13.00
C TRP A 46 9.72 12.89 13.80
N ASN A 47 10.99 12.86 14.21
CA ASN A 47 11.69 13.98 14.85
C ASN A 47 13.20 13.88 14.51
N PRO A 48 14.09 14.73 15.01
CA PRO A 48 15.52 14.67 14.67
C PRO A 48 16.17 13.30 14.84
N ASP A 49 15.73 12.51 15.84
CA ASP A 49 16.39 11.28 16.26
C ASP A 49 15.57 10.00 15.98
N ARG A 50 14.31 10.12 15.56
CA ARG A 50 13.40 8.98 15.38
C ARG A 50 12.79 8.94 13.98
N ALA A 51 12.42 7.73 13.58
CA ALA A 51 11.69 7.48 12.36
C ALA A 51 10.56 6.47 12.60
N VAL A 52 9.61 6.45 11.68
CA VAL A 52 8.59 5.40 11.57
C VAL A 52 8.64 4.79 10.18
N VAL A 53 8.28 3.53 10.09
CA VAL A 53 8.11 2.78 8.84
C VAL A 53 6.63 2.47 8.70
N ARG A 54 5.98 3.09 7.74
CA ARG A 54 4.55 2.92 7.48
C ARG A 54 4.34 2.03 6.27
N CYS A 55 3.74 0.87 6.49
CA CYS A 55 3.32 -0.06 5.43
C CYS A 55 1.84 0.21 5.12
N VAL A 56 1.51 0.48 3.88
CA VAL A 56 0.17 0.84 3.43
C VAL A 56 -0.18 0.06 2.18
N ALA A 57 -1.34 -0.58 2.18
CA ALA A 57 -1.96 -1.09 0.96
C ALA A 57 -3.24 -0.30 0.66
N GLN A 58 -3.42 0.12 -0.58
CA GLN A 58 -4.68 0.64 -1.07
C GLN A 58 -5.57 -0.53 -1.46
N LEU A 59 -6.78 -0.58 -0.90
CA LEU A 59 -7.75 -1.62 -1.23
C LEU A 59 -8.67 -1.17 -2.37
N VAL A 60 -9.46 -0.15 -2.11
CA VAL A 60 -10.50 0.31 -3.06
C VAL A 60 -10.45 1.83 -3.18
N LYS A 61 -10.58 2.34 -4.39
CA LYS A 61 -10.69 3.76 -4.71
C LYS A 61 -12.04 4.08 -5.32
N GLY A 62 -12.60 5.24 -5.00
CA GLY A 62 -13.90 5.68 -5.50
C GLY A 62 -15.07 4.97 -4.81
N VAL A 63 -14.86 4.49 -3.58
CA VAL A 63 -15.91 3.85 -2.80
C VAL A 63 -16.88 4.91 -2.24
N THR A 64 -18.18 4.59 -2.25
CA THR A 64 -19.16 5.40 -1.54
C THR A 64 -19.12 5.05 -0.05
N MET A 65 -18.59 5.95 0.78
CA MET A 65 -18.52 5.74 2.22
C MET A 65 -19.90 5.95 2.85
N GLU A 66 -20.49 4.84 3.26
CA GLU A 66 -21.78 4.79 3.96
C GLU A 66 -21.60 4.33 5.40
N VAL A 67 -22.58 4.63 6.27
CA VAL A 67 -22.53 4.23 7.69
C VAL A 67 -22.33 2.73 7.88
N PRO A 68 -22.99 1.82 7.15
CA PRO A 68 -22.76 0.38 7.30
C PRO A 68 -21.32 -0.03 6.99
N LEU A 69 -20.70 0.56 5.96
CA LEU A 69 -19.30 0.29 5.62
C LEU A 69 -18.37 0.79 6.71
N ALA A 70 -18.58 2.04 7.17
CA ALA A 70 -17.76 2.61 8.23
C ALA A 70 -17.80 1.78 9.53
N LEU A 71 -18.99 1.34 9.94
CA LEU A 71 -19.15 0.45 11.10
C LEU A 71 -18.47 -0.89 10.89
N GLN A 72 -18.61 -1.50 9.72
CA GLN A 72 -17.94 -2.76 9.40
C GLN A 72 -16.41 -2.64 9.50
N LEU A 73 -15.82 -1.58 8.96
CA LEU A 73 -14.37 -1.35 9.04
C LEU A 73 -13.91 -1.15 10.50
N LEU A 74 -14.69 -0.44 11.32
CA LEU A 74 -14.40 -0.26 12.75
C LEU A 74 -14.50 -1.58 13.53
N GLU A 75 -15.53 -2.40 13.26
CA GLU A 75 -15.68 -3.73 13.87
C GLU A 75 -14.51 -4.65 13.49
N MET A 76 -14.11 -4.64 12.22
CA MET A 76 -12.95 -5.41 11.76
C MET A 76 -11.67 -4.95 12.44
N ASN A 77 -11.45 -3.66 12.61
CA ASN A 77 -10.29 -3.11 13.33
C ASN A 77 -10.21 -3.62 14.78
N ALA A 78 -11.34 -3.82 15.43
CA ALA A 78 -11.37 -4.37 16.79
C ALA A 78 -10.92 -5.84 16.88
N LEU A 79 -10.99 -6.59 15.77
CA LEU A 79 -10.62 -8.02 15.71
C LEU A 79 -9.21 -8.25 15.18
N LEU A 80 -8.63 -7.26 14.50
CA LEU A 80 -7.29 -7.37 13.92
C LEU A 80 -6.21 -7.28 15.00
N ARG A 81 -5.16 -8.08 14.84
CA ARG A 81 -3.98 -8.05 15.74
C ARG A 81 -3.04 -6.89 15.42
N PHE A 82 -2.96 -6.53 14.15
CA PHE A 82 -2.02 -5.53 13.64
C PHE A 82 -2.71 -4.66 12.60
N GLY A 83 -2.33 -3.39 12.53
CA GLY A 83 -2.82 -2.46 11.55
C GLY A 83 -4.27 -2.07 11.73
N ALA A 84 -4.75 -1.28 10.79
CA ALA A 84 -6.13 -0.83 10.75
C ALA A 84 -6.56 -0.44 9.35
N PHE A 85 -7.84 -0.62 9.07
CA PHE A 85 -8.50 0.02 7.94
C PHE A 85 -8.67 1.49 8.21
N ALA A 86 -8.48 2.30 7.18
CA ALA A 86 -8.72 3.74 7.24
C ALA A 86 -9.34 4.22 5.92
N TYR A 87 -10.08 5.30 6.02
CA TYR A 87 -10.65 6.00 4.87
C TYR A 87 -9.91 7.30 4.62
N VAL A 88 -9.52 7.52 3.37
CA VAL A 88 -8.87 8.74 2.91
C VAL A 88 -9.86 9.49 2.01
N PRO A 89 -10.44 10.61 2.48
CA PRO A 89 -11.46 11.35 1.72
C PRO A 89 -10.97 11.89 0.38
N ALA A 90 -9.67 12.20 0.28
CA ALA A 90 -9.06 12.58 -0.98
C ALA A 90 -9.01 11.39 -1.93
N GLY A 91 -10.01 11.29 -2.82
CA GLY A 91 -10.16 10.19 -3.79
C GLY A 91 -10.99 9.01 -3.31
N ASP A 92 -11.69 9.14 -2.18
CA ASP A 92 -12.60 8.12 -1.64
C ASP A 92 -11.93 6.74 -1.53
N VAL A 93 -10.76 6.71 -0.86
CA VAL A 93 -9.89 5.53 -0.81
C VAL A 93 -9.99 4.82 0.52
N ILE A 94 -10.21 3.51 0.50
CA ILE A 94 -9.99 2.63 1.66
C ILE A 94 -8.58 2.07 1.58
N ILE A 95 -7.84 2.23 2.68
CA ILE A 95 -6.51 1.68 2.85
C ILE A 95 -6.48 0.74 4.04
N PHE A 96 -5.51 -0.18 4.04
CA PHE A 96 -5.07 -0.88 5.25
C PHE A 96 -3.63 -0.47 5.55
N SER A 97 -3.33 -0.13 6.79
CA SER A 97 -1.99 0.33 7.15
C SER A 97 -1.54 -0.17 8.52
N HIS A 98 -0.23 -0.39 8.62
CA HIS A 98 0.45 -0.64 9.88
C HIS A 98 1.72 0.19 9.96
N THR A 99 2.02 0.74 11.13
CA THR A 99 3.19 1.61 11.34
C THR A 99 4.09 1.01 12.42
N LEU A 100 5.37 0.86 12.08
CA LEU A 100 6.42 0.34 12.96
C LEU A 100 7.33 1.48 13.42
N LEU A 101 7.96 1.31 14.58
CA LEU A 101 9.06 2.16 14.99
C LEU A 101 10.28 1.85 14.11
N GLY A 102 10.88 2.89 13.56
CA GLY A 102 12.08 2.79 12.73
C GLY A 102 13.39 2.95 13.53
N GLY A 103 14.49 2.92 12.81
CA GLY A 103 15.81 3.04 13.38
C GLY A 103 16.33 1.73 13.97
N ALA A 104 17.08 1.82 15.07
CA ALA A 104 17.71 0.66 15.68
C ALA A 104 16.73 -0.34 16.32
N THR A 105 15.49 0.05 16.54
CA THR A 105 14.45 -0.82 17.12
C THR A 105 13.75 -1.68 16.09
N LEU A 106 13.84 -1.33 14.81
CA LEU A 106 13.24 -2.11 13.73
C LEU A 106 14.05 -3.39 13.48
N ASN A 107 13.37 -4.53 13.48
CA ASN A 107 14.01 -5.80 13.14
C ASN A 107 13.43 -6.39 11.85
N GLU A 108 14.16 -7.33 11.26
CA GLU A 108 13.84 -7.92 9.95
C GLU A 108 12.55 -8.76 10.00
N GLU A 109 12.33 -9.51 11.08
CA GLU A 109 11.16 -10.37 11.23
C GLU A 109 9.88 -9.54 11.34
N GLU A 110 9.90 -8.51 12.19
CA GLU A 110 8.76 -7.61 12.36
C GLU A 110 8.42 -6.88 11.05
N LEU A 111 9.45 -6.39 10.34
CA LEU A 111 9.29 -5.72 9.05
C LEU A 111 8.66 -6.65 8.00
N THR A 112 9.25 -7.82 7.77
CA THR A 112 8.80 -8.74 6.72
C THR A 112 7.43 -9.35 7.02
N THR A 113 7.15 -9.63 8.29
CA THR A 113 5.83 -10.08 8.75
C THR A 113 4.78 -9.00 8.52
N THR A 114 5.07 -7.76 8.89
CA THR A 114 4.15 -6.63 8.67
C THR A 114 3.83 -6.41 7.20
N ILE A 115 4.83 -6.42 6.32
CA ILE A 115 4.61 -6.26 4.87
C ILE A 115 3.70 -7.37 4.35
N ARG A 116 3.98 -8.62 4.73
CA ARG A 116 3.17 -9.77 4.32
C ARG A 116 1.74 -9.67 4.82
N ASP A 117 1.54 -9.34 6.09
CA ASP A 117 0.21 -9.28 6.70
C ASP A 117 -0.63 -8.13 6.10
N VAL A 118 -0.03 -6.97 5.85
CA VAL A 118 -0.69 -5.86 5.14
C VAL A 118 -1.13 -6.30 3.74
N ALA A 119 -0.28 -7.03 3.01
CA ALA A 119 -0.62 -7.52 1.67
C ALA A 119 -1.74 -8.57 1.69
N ILE A 120 -1.70 -9.52 2.62
CA ILE A 120 -2.72 -10.59 2.75
C ILE A 120 -4.08 -9.98 3.10
N ILE A 121 -4.13 -9.05 4.06
CA ILE A 121 -5.38 -8.40 4.43
C ILE A 121 -5.94 -7.57 3.27
N ALA A 122 -5.09 -6.87 2.54
CA ALA A 122 -5.52 -6.12 1.38
C ALA A 122 -6.15 -7.04 0.32
N ASP A 123 -5.46 -8.13 -0.05
CA ASP A 123 -5.91 -9.12 -1.04
C ASP A 123 -7.20 -9.85 -0.61
N GLU A 124 -7.41 -10.03 0.70
CA GLU A 124 -8.63 -10.68 1.22
C GLU A 124 -9.86 -9.77 1.16
N TYR A 125 -9.68 -8.46 1.36
CA TYR A 125 -10.81 -7.55 1.57
C TYR A 125 -11.11 -6.60 0.42
N ASP A 126 -10.18 -6.35 -0.50
CA ASP A 126 -10.38 -5.39 -1.60
C ASP A 126 -11.57 -5.77 -2.50
N ASP A 127 -11.60 -6.99 -3.02
CA ASP A 127 -12.69 -7.48 -3.86
C ASP A 127 -14.04 -7.52 -3.12
N ARG A 128 -14.03 -7.89 -1.84
CA ARG A 128 -15.26 -7.95 -1.03
C ARG A 128 -15.87 -6.57 -0.80
N ILE A 129 -15.02 -5.57 -0.56
CA ILE A 129 -15.46 -4.19 -0.37
C ILE A 129 -15.93 -3.61 -1.70
N ALA A 130 -15.18 -3.79 -2.79
CA ALA A 130 -15.54 -3.30 -4.11
C ALA A 130 -16.87 -3.90 -4.60
N ALA A 131 -17.08 -5.21 -4.44
CA ALA A 131 -18.30 -5.89 -4.84
C ALA A 131 -19.55 -5.39 -4.10
N ARG A 132 -19.42 -4.98 -2.83
CA ARG A 132 -20.57 -4.57 -2.01
C ARG A 132 -20.82 -3.07 -2.02
N TYR A 133 -19.78 -2.26 -2.09
CA TYR A 133 -19.85 -0.80 -1.90
C TYR A 133 -19.37 0.00 -3.12
N GLY A 134 -19.01 -0.69 -4.20
CA GLY A 134 -18.48 -0.07 -5.41
C GLY A 134 -17.03 0.37 -5.28
N GLY A 135 -16.57 1.11 -6.27
CA GLY A 135 -15.17 1.51 -6.40
C GLY A 135 -14.34 0.51 -7.21
N GLN A 136 -13.05 0.77 -7.31
CA GLN A 136 -12.10 -0.03 -8.07
C GLN A 136 -10.96 -0.50 -7.17
N THR A 137 -10.59 -1.77 -7.31
CA THR A 137 -9.41 -2.33 -6.64
C THR A 137 -8.12 -1.79 -7.26
N MET A 138 -6.99 -1.96 -6.57
CA MET A 138 -5.70 -1.54 -7.12
C MET A 138 -5.35 -2.30 -8.40
N GLN A 139 -5.71 -3.57 -8.51
CA GLN A 139 -5.50 -4.36 -9.72
C GLN A 139 -6.27 -3.80 -10.90
N GLU A 140 -7.56 -3.50 -10.74
CA GLU A 140 -8.40 -2.91 -11.79
C GLU A 140 -7.85 -1.55 -12.26
N LEU A 141 -7.40 -0.70 -11.33
CA LEU A 141 -6.78 0.58 -11.65
C LEU A 141 -5.49 0.43 -12.46
N LEU A 142 -4.67 -0.58 -12.13
CA LEU A 142 -3.44 -0.86 -12.87
C LEU A 142 -3.73 -1.40 -14.27
N GLU A 143 -4.72 -2.27 -14.41
CA GLU A 143 -5.15 -2.82 -15.71
C GLU A 143 -5.69 -1.72 -16.62
N GLU A 144 -6.54 -0.83 -16.11
CA GLU A 144 -7.02 0.34 -16.86
C GLU A 144 -5.88 1.27 -17.29
N SER A 145 -4.93 1.55 -16.40
CA SER A 145 -3.76 2.39 -16.71
C SER A 145 -2.91 1.80 -17.83
N VAL A 146 -2.72 0.48 -17.86
CA VAL A 146 -2.01 -0.23 -18.93
C VAL A 146 -2.78 -0.13 -20.25
N ILE A 147 -4.10 -0.38 -20.23
CA ILE A 147 -4.95 -0.30 -21.43
C ILE A 147 -4.93 1.11 -22.00
N GLU A 148 -5.03 2.14 -21.16
CA GLU A 148 -5.01 3.53 -21.59
C GLU A 148 -3.65 3.92 -22.17
N HIS A 149 -2.55 3.45 -21.57
CA HIS A 149 -1.20 3.65 -22.13
C HIS A 149 -1.07 3.01 -23.51
N PHE A 150 -1.57 1.79 -23.72
CA PHE A 150 -1.59 1.15 -25.04
C PHE A 150 -2.45 1.90 -26.04
N ARG A 151 -3.62 2.39 -25.67
CA ARG A 151 -4.48 3.20 -26.55
C ARG A 151 -3.80 4.49 -26.97
N THR A 152 -3.13 5.19 -26.05
CA THR A 152 -2.42 6.45 -26.35
C THR A 152 -1.15 6.22 -27.18
N ALA A 153 -0.44 5.12 -26.96
CA ALA A 153 0.76 4.77 -27.70
C ALA A 153 0.48 4.29 -29.13
N HIS A 154 -0.64 3.58 -29.37
CA HIS A 154 -0.98 2.98 -30.67
C HIS A 154 -2.14 3.69 -31.40
N GLY A 155 -2.84 4.60 -30.72
CA GLY A 155 -3.97 5.33 -31.31
C GLY A 155 -3.59 6.45 -32.28
N LYS A 156 -2.29 6.74 -32.45
CA LYS A 156 -1.79 7.76 -33.39
C LYS A 156 -1.38 7.25 -34.77
N ASP A 157 -1.34 5.93 -34.98
CA ASP A 157 -0.82 5.35 -36.22
C ASP A 157 -1.85 4.72 -37.16
N HIS A 158 -3.15 4.78 -36.90
CA HIS A 158 -4.15 4.09 -37.71
C HIS A 158 -5.17 4.97 -38.46
N PHE A 159 -4.94 6.26 -38.62
CA PHE A 159 -5.77 7.08 -39.53
C PHE A 159 -4.91 8.01 -40.37
N LYS A 160 -4.06 7.48 -41.25
CA LYS A 160 -3.61 8.10 -42.49
C LYS A 160 -3.63 7.03 -43.58
N ALA A 161 -4.75 6.90 -44.20
CA ALA A 161 -4.89 6.37 -45.54
C ALA A 161 -5.83 7.30 -46.28
#